data_5b127699e73d784135d555e1fdf3b51d
#
_entry.id   5b127699e73d784135d555e1fdf3b51d
#
_cell.length_a   1.000
_cell.length_b   1.000
_cell.length_c   1.000
_cell.angle_alpha   90.00
_cell.angle_beta   90.00
_cell.angle_gamma   90.00
#
_symmetry.space_group_name_H-M   'P 1'
#
loop_
_entity.id
_entity.type
_entity.pdbx_description
1 polymer ?
#
loop_
_entity_poly.entity_id
_entity_poly.type
_entity_poly.pdbx_seq_one_letter_code
_entity_poly.pdbx_strand_id
1 'polypeptide(L)'
;MTDFSIIKKLFHITVSCGFTNEEIQKAGDIFGSLPQVFTDYYSELGKIQNLNHTQDSLVIPERFQYYQNNDYLIFYTENQHACVWGIYKNDLSSPNPPVYMSYDQKEWNLETETLTDFFTAMAFLQAGFALEFTCDTFYEIEPHELDFITQNYSDKGVALKQWLEGINFYGNYEDDVIVVMGGNQIFYSANTKNHFLEMDKILSKLGAEL
;
A
#
# COMPACT_ATOMS: atom_id res chain seq x y z
N MET A 1 -18.15 2.98 9.32
CA MET A 1 -16.75 2.68 9.65
C MET A 1 -16.24 1.71 8.62
N THR A 2 -15.16 2.03 7.98
CA THR A 2 -14.54 1.21 6.93
C THR A 2 -13.92 -0.05 7.55
N ASP A 3 -13.98 -1.18 6.84
CA ASP A 3 -13.33 -2.42 7.30
C ASP A 3 -11.86 -2.47 6.86
N PHE A 4 -10.95 -2.42 7.82
CA PHE A 4 -9.52 -2.56 7.63
C PHE A 4 -8.99 -3.88 8.25
N SER A 5 -9.85 -4.89 8.39
CA SER A 5 -9.48 -6.16 9.03
C SER A 5 -8.31 -6.88 8.34
N ILE A 6 -8.23 -6.81 7.01
CA ILE A 6 -7.11 -7.38 6.23
C ILE A 6 -5.80 -6.75 6.67
N ILE A 7 -5.72 -5.40 6.70
CA ILE A 7 -4.52 -4.66 7.11
C ILE A 7 -4.15 -4.99 8.57
N LYS A 8 -5.16 -5.00 9.45
CA LYS A 8 -4.95 -5.28 10.88
C LYS A 8 -4.40 -6.69 11.12
N LYS A 9 -4.90 -7.69 10.39
CA LYS A 9 -4.41 -9.07 10.47
C LYS A 9 -2.99 -9.18 9.92
N LEU A 10 -2.72 -8.60 8.76
CA LEU A 10 -1.41 -8.60 8.12
C LEU A 10 -0.31 -8.06 9.04
N PHE A 11 -0.56 -6.96 9.74
CA PHE A 11 0.39 -6.31 10.64
C PHE A 11 0.24 -6.68 12.12
N HIS A 12 -0.61 -7.67 12.46
CA HIS A 12 -0.95 -8.04 13.84
C HIS A 12 -1.40 -6.86 14.72
N ILE A 13 -2.14 -5.90 14.12
CA ILE A 13 -2.62 -4.71 14.83
C ILE A 13 -3.85 -5.06 15.67
N THR A 14 -3.69 -5.04 16.98
CA THR A 14 -4.77 -5.32 17.94
C THR A 14 -5.39 -4.06 18.54
N VAL A 15 -4.68 -2.92 18.45
CA VAL A 15 -5.12 -1.63 18.99
C VAL A 15 -4.94 -0.57 17.90
N SER A 16 -5.99 0.22 17.66
CA SER A 16 -5.93 1.34 16.73
C SER A 16 -4.95 2.40 17.23
N CYS A 17 -4.15 2.94 16.31
CA CYS A 17 -3.20 4.02 16.55
C CYS A 17 -3.27 5.01 15.39
N GLY A 18 -4.07 6.05 15.55
CA GLY A 18 -4.30 7.04 14.51
C GLY A 18 -4.30 8.47 15.01
N PHE A 19 -4.60 9.39 14.12
CA PHE A 19 -4.71 10.81 14.39
C PHE A 19 -6.06 11.14 15.04
N THR A 20 -6.08 12.15 15.88
CA THR A 20 -7.34 12.68 16.46
C THR A 20 -8.17 13.39 15.38
N ASN A 21 -9.47 13.54 15.64
CA ASN A 21 -10.34 14.31 14.73
C ASN A 21 -9.85 15.75 14.52
N GLU A 22 -9.25 16.38 15.54
CA GLU A 22 -8.70 17.73 15.46
C GLU A 22 -7.46 17.78 14.55
N GLU A 23 -6.61 16.74 14.59
CA GLU A 23 -5.47 16.64 13.68
C GLU A 23 -5.96 16.42 12.24
N ILE A 24 -6.92 15.53 12.01
CA ILE A 24 -7.49 15.26 10.67
C ILE A 24 -8.22 16.48 10.12
N GLN A 25 -8.90 17.25 10.97
CA GLN A 25 -9.62 18.47 10.58
C GLN A 25 -8.70 19.50 9.90
N LYS A 26 -7.39 19.52 10.20
CA LYS A 26 -6.42 20.40 9.50
C LYS A 26 -6.38 20.14 7.99
N ALA A 27 -6.56 18.87 7.56
CA ALA A 27 -6.73 18.57 6.15
C ALA A 27 -8.10 19.05 5.64
N GLY A 28 -9.16 18.86 6.42
CA GLY A 28 -10.49 19.38 6.11
C GLY A 28 -10.52 20.89 5.93
N ASP A 29 -9.76 21.64 6.72
CA ASP A 29 -9.67 23.10 6.62
C ASP A 29 -9.02 23.56 5.30
N ILE A 30 -8.15 22.72 4.71
CA ILE A 30 -7.49 22.99 3.43
C ILE A 30 -8.35 22.55 2.25
N PHE A 31 -8.94 21.34 2.33
CA PHE A 31 -9.58 20.68 1.20
C PHE A 31 -11.13 20.71 1.26
N GLY A 32 -11.71 21.10 2.38
CA GLY A 32 -13.15 21.07 2.63
C GLY A 32 -13.63 19.68 3.04
N SER A 33 -14.38 19.02 2.19
CA SER A 33 -14.84 17.64 2.46
C SER A 33 -13.68 16.64 2.37
N LEU A 34 -13.68 15.67 3.28
CA LEU A 34 -12.77 14.53 3.23
C LEU A 34 -13.57 13.22 3.09
N PRO A 35 -13.10 12.25 2.28
CA PRO A 35 -13.76 10.95 2.13
C PRO A 35 -13.88 10.21 3.48
N GLN A 36 -14.93 9.43 3.65
CA GLN A 36 -15.12 8.65 4.89
C GLN A 36 -13.97 7.65 5.11
N VAL A 37 -13.56 6.94 4.04
CA VAL A 37 -12.44 5.99 4.11
C VAL A 37 -11.14 6.68 4.51
N PHE A 38 -10.89 7.89 4.02
CA PHE A 38 -9.73 8.68 4.40
C PHE A 38 -9.71 8.98 5.91
N THR A 39 -10.81 9.52 6.43
CA THR A 39 -10.93 9.86 7.85
C THR A 39 -10.85 8.63 8.75
N ASP A 40 -11.50 7.52 8.36
CA ASP A 40 -11.43 6.26 9.08
C ASP A 40 -10.00 5.71 9.13
N TYR A 41 -9.28 5.68 7.99
CA TYR A 41 -7.90 5.19 7.94
C TYR A 41 -6.97 6.02 8.81
N TYR A 42 -7.02 7.35 8.68
CA TYR A 42 -6.18 8.25 9.46
C TYR A 42 -6.45 8.14 10.97
N SER A 43 -7.70 7.97 11.37
CA SER A 43 -8.08 7.84 12.78
C SER A 43 -7.76 6.47 13.39
N GLU A 44 -7.76 5.41 12.59
CA GLU A 44 -7.51 4.06 13.09
C GLU A 44 -6.05 3.60 12.95
N LEU A 45 -5.40 3.95 11.84
CA LEU A 45 -4.13 3.36 11.41
C LEU A 45 -3.04 4.40 11.09
N GLY A 46 -3.38 5.68 10.99
CA GLY A 46 -2.51 6.71 10.43
C GLY A 46 -1.17 6.93 11.17
N LYS A 47 -1.04 6.56 12.45
CA LYS A 47 0.19 6.71 13.24
C LYS A 47 1.02 5.42 13.36
N ILE A 48 0.61 4.34 12.69
CA ILE A 48 1.35 3.07 12.72
C ILE A 48 2.54 3.18 11.78
N GLN A 49 3.73 3.24 12.36
CA GLN A 49 4.96 3.61 11.66
C GLN A 49 5.34 2.61 10.57
N ASN A 50 5.38 1.32 10.88
CA ASN A 50 5.76 0.25 9.94
C ASN A 50 4.73 0.01 8.83
N LEU A 51 3.49 0.44 9.03
CA LEU A 51 2.44 0.40 8.01
C LEU A 51 2.52 1.59 7.05
N ASN A 52 2.93 2.77 7.54
CA ASN A 52 2.75 4.02 6.79
C ASN A 52 4.05 4.71 6.38
N HIS A 53 5.23 4.22 6.81
CA HIS A 53 6.50 4.92 6.62
C HIS A 53 7.70 3.96 6.47
N THR A 54 7.50 2.77 5.91
CA THR A 54 8.60 1.82 5.66
C THR A 54 9.22 2.08 4.30
N GLN A 55 8.51 1.77 3.22
CA GLN A 55 8.96 2.03 1.84
C GLN A 55 8.48 3.40 1.38
N ASP A 56 7.18 3.65 1.45
CA ASP A 56 6.55 4.90 1.04
C ASP A 56 5.86 5.57 2.22
N SER A 57 5.40 6.81 2.07
CA SER A 57 4.98 7.60 3.22
C SER A 57 3.58 8.18 3.09
N LEU A 58 2.74 7.91 4.10
CA LEU A 58 1.49 8.62 4.31
C LEU A 58 1.78 10.08 4.69
N VAL A 59 1.16 11.03 4.03
CA VAL A 59 1.27 12.46 4.37
C VAL A 59 0.52 12.70 5.68
N ILE A 60 1.23 13.10 6.72
CA ILE A 60 0.61 13.39 8.02
C ILE A 60 -0.18 14.70 7.99
N PRO A 61 -1.23 14.88 8.82
CA PRO A 61 -2.12 16.03 8.76
C PRO A 61 -1.44 17.41 8.79
N GLU A 62 -0.35 17.56 9.55
CA GLU A 62 0.41 18.81 9.66
C GLU A 62 1.14 19.18 8.37
N ARG A 63 1.36 18.24 7.47
CA ARG A 63 2.13 18.44 6.26
C ARG A 63 1.31 18.72 5.01
N PHE A 64 -0.01 18.58 5.03
CA PHE A 64 -0.84 18.82 3.85
C PHE A 64 -0.67 20.22 3.24
N GLN A 65 -0.33 21.22 4.02
CA GLN A 65 -0.03 22.56 3.52
C GLN A 65 1.17 22.61 2.55
N TYR A 66 2.06 21.61 2.58
CA TYR A 66 3.24 21.51 1.70
C TYR A 66 2.99 20.65 0.46
N TYR A 67 1.91 19.87 0.45
CA TYR A 67 1.53 18.97 -0.65
C TYR A 67 0.31 19.51 -1.40
N GLN A 68 0.37 20.80 -1.76
CA GLN A 68 -0.73 21.45 -2.46
C GLN A 68 -0.63 21.22 -3.97
N ASN A 69 -1.71 20.73 -4.55
CA ASN A 69 -1.95 20.66 -5.97
C ASN A 69 -3.30 21.33 -6.27
N ASN A 70 -3.48 21.92 -7.46
CA ASN A 70 -4.72 22.63 -7.78
C ASN A 70 -5.92 21.69 -7.83
N ASP A 71 -5.72 20.49 -8.37
CA ASP A 71 -6.79 19.56 -8.72
C ASP A 71 -6.83 18.31 -7.83
N TYR A 72 -5.75 18.00 -7.09
CA TYR A 72 -5.64 16.79 -6.30
C TYR A 72 -5.29 17.05 -4.84
N LEU A 73 -5.87 16.24 -3.93
CA LEU A 73 -5.41 16.06 -2.56
C LEU A 73 -4.32 15.01 -2.58
N ILE A 74 -3.05 15.41 -2.46
CA ILE A 74 -1.91 14.49 -2.36
C ILE A 74 -1.83 13.99 -0.92
N PHE A 75 -1.92 12.68 -0.72
CA PHE A 75 -1.95 12.08 0.63
C PHE A 75 -0.94 10.95 0.85
N TYR A 76 -0.23 10.52 -0.21
CA TYR A 76 0.83 9.51 -0.14
C TYR A 76 1.97 9.90 -1.07
N THR A 77 3.22 9.60 -0.67
CA THR A 77 4.43 9.91 -1.44
C THR A 77 5.39 8.75 -1.46
N GLU A 78 6.03 8.52 -2.59
CA GLU A 78 7.14 7.59 -2.71
C GLU A 78 8.35 8.14 -1.93
N ASN A 79 9.21 7.26 -1.40
CA ASN A 79 10.27 7.61 -0.44
C ASN A 79 11.36 8.55 -1.02
N GLN A 80 11.64 8.47 -2.30
CA GLN A 80 12.57 9.34 -3.04
C GLN A 80 11.85 10.47 -3.77
N HIS A 81 10.55 10.63 -3.56
CA HIS A 81 9.67 11.57 -4.25
C HIS A 81 9.61 11.37 -5.78
N ALA A 82 9.82 10.13 -6.25
CA ALA A 82 9.68 9.79 -7.66
C ALA A 82 8.22 9.90 -8.13
N CYS A 83 7.26 9.60 -7.27
CA CYS A 83 5.83 9.81 -7.55
C CYS A 83 5.03 10.17 -6.29
N VAL A 84 3.80 10.56 -6.52
CA VAL A 84 2.82 10.87 -5.48
C VAL A 84 1.47 10.25 -5.82
N TRP A 85 0.66 9.98 -4.79
CA TRP A 85 -0.73 9.52 -4.95
C TRP A 85 -1.71 10.54 -4.38
N GLY A 86 -2.79 10.72 -5.11
CA GLY A 86 -3.79 11.74 -4.77
C GLY A 86 -5.21 11.35 -5.14
N ILE A 87 -6.14 12.07 -4.52
CA ILE A 87 -7.58 12.00 -4.82
C ILE A 87 -7.94 13.25 -5.60
N TYR A 88 -8.67 13.09 -6.72
CA TYR A 88 -9.18 14.24 -7.47
C TYR A 88 -10.17 15.05 -6.61
N LYS A 89 -10.00 16.36 -6.53
CA LYS A 89 -10.76 17.21 -5.59
C LYS A 89 -12.27 17.13 -5.78
N ASN A 90 -12.74 16.90 -7.03
CA ASN A 90 -14.17 16.76 -7.28
C ASN A 90 -14.74 15.46 -6.70
N ASP A 91 -13.90 14.48 -6.40
CA ASP A 91 -14.30 13.18 -5.84
C ASP A 91 -14.23 13.14 -4.30
N LEU A 92 -13.76 14.22 -3.65
CA LEU A 92 -13.62 14.27 -2.18
C LEU A 92 -14.94 14.11 -1.42
N SER A 93 -16.08 14.38 -2.07
CA SER A 93 -17.40 14.13 -1.49
C SER A 93 -17.83 12.67 -1.56
N SER A 94 -17.15 11.84 -2.37
CA SER A 94 -17.37 10.39 -2.39
C SER A 94 -16.84 9.76 -1.10
N PRO A 95 -17.55 8.81 -0.48
CA PRO A 95 -17.06 8.15 0.73
C PRO A 95 -15.83 7.27 0.48
N ASN A 96 -15.64 6.76 -0.75
CA ASN A 96 -14.56 5.86 -1.14
C ASN A 96 -14.14 6.14 -2.60
N PRO A 97 -13.44 7.26 -2.86
CA PRO A 97 -13.10 7.71 -4.20
C PRO A 97 -11.98 6.88 -4.85
N PRO A 98 -11.80 6.99 -6.18
CA PRO A 98 -10.61 6.49 -6.85
C PRO A 98 -9.34 7.23 -6.43
N VAL A 99 -8.19 6.55 -6.58
CA VAL A 99 -6.87 7.12 -6.33
C VAL A 99 -6.08 7.18 -7.63
N TYR A 100 -5.36 8.25 -7.80
CA TYR A 100 -4.52 8.51 -8.97
C TYR A 100 -3.05 8.65 -8.56
N MET A 101 -2.15 8.25 -9.45
CA MET A 101 -0.71 8.38 -9.31
C MET A 101 -0.16 9.36 -10.33
N SER A 102 0.88 10.11 -9.96
CA SER A 102 1.59 11.02 -10.86
C SER A 102 3.08 11.08 -10.53
N TYR A 103 3.92 11.08 -11.56
CA TYR A 103 5.37 11.31 -11.45
C TYR A 103 5.73 12.81 -11.42
N ASP A 104 4.93 13.66 -12.03
CA ASP A 104 5.26 15.10 -12.25
C ASP A 104 4.22 16.05 -11.67
N GLN A 105 3.16 15.52 -11.04
CA GLN A 105 2.00 16.22 -10.50
C GLN A 105 1.19 17.00 -11.55
N LYS A 106 1.35 16.65 -12.83
CA LYS A 106 0.59 17.23 -13.95
C LYS A 106 -0.24 16.18 -14.66
N GLU A 107 0.39 15.06 -15.02
CA GLU A 107 -0.29 13.91 -15.61
C GLU A 107 -0.63 12.91 -14.52
N TRP A 108 -1.92 12.57 -14.38
CA TRP A 108 -2.45 11.70 -13.36
C TRP A 108 -3.11 10.48 -13.99
N ASN A 109 -2.70 9.31 -13.54
CA ASN A 109 -3.20 8.03 -14.02
C ASN A 109 -3.93 7.30 -12.91
N LEU A 110 -5.03 6.63 -13.25
CA LEU A 110 -5.82 5.86 -12.28
C LEU A 110 -4.98 4.72 -11.71
N GLU A 111 -4.75 4.77 -10.40
CA GLU A 111 -4.01 3.74 -9.64
C GLU A 111 -4.93 2.65 -9.13
N THR A 112 -5.97 3.03 -8.38
CA THR A 112 -7.01 2.10 -7.88
C THR A 112 -8.40 2.70 -8.04
N GLU A 113 -9.40 1.83 -8.19
CA GLU A 113 -10.81 2.24 -8.33
C GLU A 113 -11.38 2.80 -7.02
N THR A 114 -10.81 2.42 -5.88
CA THR A 114 -11.24 2.88 -4.56
C THR A 114 -10.06 3.20 -3.65
N LEU A 115 -10.28 4.11 -2.70
CA LEU A 115 -9.30 4.45 -1.67
C LEU A 115 -9.05 3.28 -0.70
N THR A 116 -10.06 2.42 -0.47
CA THR A 116 -9.89 1.20 0.33
C THR A 116 -8.91 0.23 -0.34
N ASP A 117 -9.03 0.02 -1.66
CA ASP A 117 -8.12 -0.85 -2.40
C ASP A 117 -6.70 -0.28 -2.38
N PHE A 118 -6.57 1.06 -2.50
CA PHE A 118 -5.27 1.72 -2.41
C PHE A 118 -4.59 1.47 -1.06
N PHE A 119 -5.28 1.74 0.06
CA PHE A 119 -4.70 1.51 1.38
C PHE A 119 -4.37 0.04 1.63
N THR A 120 -5.18 -0.88 1.10
CA THR A 120 -4.92 -2.31 1.21
C THR A 120 -3.71 -2.72 0.38
N ALA A 121 -3.59 -2.24 -0.86
CA ALA A 121 -2.45 -2.51 -1.74
C ALA A 121 -1.14 -1.92 -1.16
N MET A 122 -1.19 -0.67 -0.67
CA MET A 122 -0.04 -0.05 -0.01
C MET A 122 0.35 -0.79 1.27
N ALA A 123 -0.61 -1.30 2.05
CA ALA A 123 -0.31 -2.12 3.21
C ALA A 123 0.44 -3.40 2.83
N PHE A 124 0.05 -4.08 1.75
CA PHE A 124 0.80 -5.24 1.25
C PHE A 124 2.19 -4.87 0.75
N LEU A 125 2.35 -3.74 0.05
CA LEU A 125 3.66 -3.25 -0.37
C LEU A 125 4.56 -2.96 0.84
N GLN A 126 4.07 -2.21 1.82
CA GLN A 126 4.81 -1.91 3.05
C GLN A 126 5.15 -3.19 3.83
N ALA A 127 4.22 -4.15 3.88
CA ALA A 127 4.40 -5.44 4.54
C ALA A 127 5.60 -6.21 3.97
N GLY A 128 5.79 -6.18 2.66
CA GLY A 128 6.94 -6.81 2.01
C GLY A 128 8.29 -6.41 2.60
N PHE A 129 8.37 -5.21 3.20
CA PHE A 129 9.59 -4.67 3.82
C PHE A 129 9.54 -4.63 5.37
N ALA A 130 8.37 -4.71 5.98
CA ALA A 130 8.15 -4.33 7.37
C ALA A 130 7.72 -5.47 8.30
N LEU A 131 7.36 -6.64 7.77
CA LEU A 131 6.95 -7.78 8.60
C LEU A 131 8.17 -8.39 9.32
N GLU A 132 7.92 -9.22 10.32
CA GLU A 132 8.98 -9.76 11.21
C GLU A 132 10.01 -10.61 10.46
N PHE A 133 9.56 -11.34 9.44
CA PHE A 133 10.41 -12.20 8.60
C PHE A 133 10.29 -11.74 7.16
N THR A 134 11.39 -11.28 6.57
CA THR A 134 11.49 -10.82 5.19
C THR A 134 12.59 -11.57 4.46
N CYS A 135 12.45 -11.76 3.14
CA CYS A 135 13.57 -12.28 2.34
C CYS A 135 14.72 -11.25 2.31
N ASP A 136 15.94 -11.75 2.16
CA ASP A 136 17.14 -10.92 2.25
C ASP A 136 17.41 -10.12 0.96
N THR A 137 16.79 -10.47 -0.15
CA THR A 137 17.00 -9.87 -1.47
C THR A 137 15.75 -9.91 -2.33
N PHE A 138 15.79 -9.19 -3.46
CA PHE A 138 14.82 -9.34 -4.55
C PHE A 138 15.26 -10.47 -5.48
N TYR A 139 14.30 -11.10 -6.12
CA TYR A 139 14.56 -12.14 -7.13
C TYR A 139 13.97 -11.69 -8.46
N GLU A 140 14.75 -11.80 -9.53
CA GLU A 140 14.26 -11.64 -10.91
C GLU A 140 13.75 -13.00 -11.40
N ILE A 141 12.48 -13.07 -11.78
CA ILE A 141 11.79 -14.31 -12.18
C ILE A 141 11.42 -14.32 -13.66
N GLU A 142 11.39 -15.51 -14.22
CA GLU A 142 10.94 -15.76 -15.58
C GLU A 142 9.41 -15.93 -15.66
N PRO A 143 8.76 -15.75 -16.83
CA PRO A 143 7.30 -15.89 -16.95
C PRO A 143 6.74 -17.21 -16.44
N HIS A 144 7.44 -18.33 -16.60
CA HIS A 144 6.98 -19.63 -16.11
C HIS A 144 7.01 -19.73 -14.56
N GLU A 145 7.89 -18.97 -13.91
CA GLU A 145 7.96 -18.88 -12.44
C GLU A 145 6.85 -17.98 -11.90
N LEU A 146 6.49 -16.91 -12.62
CA LEU A 146 5.31 -16.14 -12.34
C LEU A 146 4.04 -17.01 -12.46
N ASP A 147 3.93 -17.83 -13.52
CA ASP A 147 2.82 -18.78 -13.67
C ASP A 147 2.76 -19.75 -12.49
N PHE A 148 3.91 -20.21 -11.98
CA PHE A 148 3.98 -21.04 -10.80
C PHE A 148 3.42 -20.30 -9.56
N ILE A 149 3.81 -19.04 -9.33
CA ILE A 149 3.32 -18.24 -8.21
C ILE A 149 1.81 -18.09 -8.28
N THR A 150 1.27 -17.68 -9.42
CA THR A 150 -0.17 -17.45 -9.61
C THR A 150 -1.02 -18.71 -9.47
N GLN A 151 -0.44 -19.89 -9.70
CA GLN A 151 -1.14 -21.17 -9.57
C GLN A 151 -1.08 -21.73 -8.14
N ASN A 152 -0.08 -21.38 -7.33
CA ASN A 152 0.17 -21.98 -6.03
C ASN A 152 -0.10 -21.04 -4.85
N TYR A 153 -0.21 -19.74 -5.11
CA TYR A 153 -0.53 -18.72 -4.10
C TYR A 153 -1.80 -17.97 -4.46
N SER A 154 -2.60 -17.67 -3.46
CA SER A 154 -3.85 -16.94 -3.64
C SER A 154 -3.57 -15.47 -3.94
N ASP A 155 -4.29 -14.91 -4.93
CA ASP A 155 -4.32 -13.48 -5.18
C ASP A 155 -4.94 -12.75 -3.98
N LYS A 156 -4.32 -11.68 -3.52
CA LYS A 156 -4.82 -10.84 -2.41
C LYS A 156 -5.98 -9.91 -2.85
N GLY A 157 -6.34 -9.91 -4.13
CA GLY A 157 -7.51 -9.22 -4.67
C GLY A 157 -7.38 -7.70 -4.84
N VAL A 158 -6.18 -7.16 -4.69
CA VAL A 158 -5.85 -5.74 -4.93
C VAL A 158 -4.53 -5.62 -5.67
N ALA A 159 -4.33 -4.51 -6.40
CA ALA A 159 -3.09 -4.23 -7.13
C ALA A 159 -2.85 -2.72 -7.22
N LEU A 160 -1.60 -2.31 -7.38
CA LEU A 160 -1.22 -0.98 -7.85
C LEU A 160 -1.01 -1.07 -9.36
N LYS A 161 -1.75 -0.24 -10.14
CA LYS A 161 -1.78 -0.40 -11.60
C LYS A 161 -0.65 0.33 -12.32
N GLN A 162 -0.20 1.45 -11.78
CA GLN A 162 0.71 2.39 -12.44
C GLN A 162 2.13 2.35 -11.86
N TRP A 163 2.23 2.17 -10.55
CA TRP A 163 3.53 2.16 -9.88
C TRP A 163 4.35 0.95 -10.31
N LEU A 164 5.61 1.19 -10.75
CA LEU A 164 6.57 0.17 -11.21
C LEU A 164 5.98 -0.80 -12.26
N GLU A 165 5.22 -0.26 -13.22
CA GLU A 165 4.58 -1.03 -14.29
C GLU A 165 3.56 -2.07 -13.78
N GLY A 166 3.07 -1.86 -12.57
CA GLY A 166 2.08 -2.68 -11.89
C GLY A 166 2.68 -3.55 -10.79
N ILE A 167 1.99 -3.58 -9.65
CA ILE A 167 2.35 -4.42 -8.50
C ILE A 167 1.16 -5.27 -8.12
N ASN A 168 1.37 -6.59 -8.08
CA ASN A 168 0.38 -7.58 -7.66
C ASN A 168 0.83 -8.27 -6.39
N PHE A 169 -0.12 -8.78 -5.61
CA PHE A 169 0.11 -9.34 -4.29
C PHE A 169 -0.49 -10.73 -4.19
N TYR A 170 0.30 -11.69 -3.71
CA TYR A 170 -0.10 -13.08 -3.52
C TYR A 170 0.26 -13.55 -2.10
N GLY A 171 -0.30 -14.70 -1.69
CA GLY A 171 0.01 -15.31 -0.40
C GLY A 171 -1.09 -16.26 0.02
N ASN A 172 -0.80 -17.17 0.95
CA ASN A 172 -1.73 -18.21 1.38
C ASN A 172 -2.31 -17.99 2.78
N TYR A 173 -1.70 -17.07 3.55
CA TYR A 173 -2.11 -16.76 4.92
C TYR A 173 -2.52 -15.30 5.07
N GLU A 174 -3.14 -14.93 6.18
CA GLU A 174 -3.57 -13.55 6.45
C GLU A 174 -2.39 -12.63 6.82
N ASP A 175 -1.25 -13.20 7.18
CA ASP A 175 -0.06 -12.52 7.69
C ASP A 175 1.18 -12.68 6.80
N ASP A 176 0.99 -13.09 5.54
CA ASP A 176 2.03 -13.22 4.54
C ASP A 176 1.76 -12.39 3.27
N VAL A 177 2.81 -12.08 2.54
CA VAL A 177 2.72 -11.46 1.22
C VAL A 177 3.90 -11.84 0.34
N ILE A 178 3.61 -12.10 -0.92
CA ILE A 178 4.53 -12.13 -2.05
C ILE A 178 4.18 -10.90 -2.89
N VAL A 179 5.13 -9.99 -3.05
CA VAL A 179 5.00 -8.81 -3.90
C VAL A 179 5.62 -9.11 -5.24
N VAL A 180 4.87 -8.91 -6.32
CA VAL A 180 5.32 -9.07 -7.71
C VAL A 180 5.30 -7.70 -8.37
N MET A 181 6.47 -7.16 -8.71
CA MET A 181 6.64 -5.85 -9.37
C MET A 181 6.99 -6.01 -10.84
N GLY A 182 6.35 -5.24 -11.71
CA GLY A 182 6.62 -5.24 -13.16
C GLY A 182 6.49 -6.61 -13.83
N GLY A 183 5.89 -7.58 -13.14
CA GLY A 183 5.70 -8.94 -13.60
C GLY A 183 6.95 -9.83 -13.59
N ASN A 184 8.11 -9.33 -13.18
CA ASN A 184 9.38 -10.09 -13.21
C ASN A 184 10.25 -9.96 -11.96
N GLN A 185 9.87 -9.16 -10.98
CA GLN A 185 10.62 -9.06 -9.72
C GLN A 185 9.74 -9.44 -8.55
N ILE A 186 10.27 -10.24 -7.64
CA ILE A 186 9.56 -10.63 -6.41
C ILE A 186 10.38 -10.38 -5.16
N PHE A 187 9.67 -10.12 -4.08
CA PHE A 187 10.12 -10.25 -2.70
C PHE A 187 8.95 -10.68 -1.84
N TYR A 188 9.21 -11.18 -0.64
CA TYR A 188 8.18 -11.78 0.20
C TYR A 188 8.49 -11.67 1.68
N SER A 189 7.43 -11.71 2.48
CA SER A 189 7.53 -11.60 3.93
C SER A 189 6.34 -12.26 4.62
N ALA A 190 6.50 -12.52 5.92
CA ALA A 190 5.41 -12.95 6.81
C ALA A 190 5.67 -12.50 8.25
N ASN A 191 4.61 -12.36 9.05
CA ASN A 191 4.73 -12.15 10.49
C ASN A 191 4.98 -13.44 11.27
N THR A 192 4.52 -14.58 10.75
CA THR A 192 4.72 -15.89 11.38
C THR A 192 5.92 -16.61 10.77
N LYS A 193 6.88 -17.01 11.61
CA LYS A 193 8.10 -17.70 11.17
C LYS A 193 7.83 -18.93 10.31
N ASN A 194 6.82 -19.73 10.68
CA ASN A 194 6.51 -20.94 9.92
C ASN A 194 5.96 -20.60 8.53
N HIS A 195 5.09 -19.59 8.40
CA HIS A 195 4.57 -19.13 7.11
C HIS A 195 5.71 -18.62 6.23
N PHE A 196 6.63 -17.83 6.80
CA PHE A 196 7.82 -17.38 6.09
C PHE A 196 8.66 -18.55 5.58
N LEU A 197 9.01 -19.51 6.46
CA LEU A 197 9.85 -20.65 6.06
C LEU A 197 9.20 -21.56 5.01
N GLU A 198 7.87 -21.67 4.99
CA GLU A 198 7.14 -22.40 3.94
C GLU A 198 7.28 -21.70 2.59
N MET A 199 7.15 -20.37 2.53
CA MET A 199 7.36 -19.58 1.33
C MET A 199 8.83 -19.59 0.89
N ASP A 200 9.75 -19.29 1.80
CA ASP A 200 11.18 -19.18 1.55
C ASP A 200 11.79 -20.47 0.97
N LYS A 201 11.38 -21.61 1.49
CA LYS A 201 11.80 -22.94 0.99
C LYS A 201 11.56 -23.13 -0.53
N ILE A 202 10.55 -22.43 -1.06
CA ILE A 202 10.14 -22.51 -2.46
C ILE A 202 10.64 -21.29 -3.24
N LEU A 203 10.30 -20.10 -2.79
CA LEU A 203 10.51 -18.84 -3.52
C LEU A 203 11.99 -18.48 -3.65
N SER A 204 12.82 -18.80 -2.65
CA SER A 204 14.28 -18.58 -2.71
C SER A 204 15.00 -19.43 -3.78
N LYS A 205 14.28 -20.33 -4.46
CA LYS A 205 14.81 -21.17 -5.57
C LYS A 205 14.28 -20.73 -6.92
N LEU A 206 13.36 -19.77 -6.93
CA LEU A 206 12.84 -19.16 -8.14
C LEU A 206 13.73 -17.97 -8.51
N GLY A 207 14.00 -17.82 -9.79
CA GLY A 207 14.71 -16.68 -10.35
C GLY A 207 16.17 -16.56 -9.92
N ALA A 208 16.73 -15.39 -10.22
CA ALA A 208 18.08 -14.98 -9.86
C ALA A 208 18.02 -13.89 -8.76
N GLU A 209 18.92 -13.96 -7.80
CA GLU A 209 19.11 -12.88 -6.81
C GLU A 209 19.59 -11.60 -7.47
N LEU A 210 19.02 -10.44 -7.09
CA LEU A 210 19.36 -9.11 -7.57
C LEU A 210 20.30 -8.36 -6.61
#